data_7ce64191519143a996436f098f6654f9
#
_entry.id   7ce64191519143a996436f098f6654f9
#
_cell.length_a   1.000
_cell.length_b   1.000
_cell.length_c   1.000
_cell.angle_alpha   90.00
_cell.angle_beta   90.00
_cell.angle_gamma   90.00
#
_symmetry.space_group_name_H-M   'P 1'
#
loop_
_entity.id
_entity.type
_entity.pdbx_description
1 polymer ?
#
loop_
_entity_poly.entity_id
_entity_poly.type
_entity_poly.pdbx_seq_one_letter_code
_entity_poly.pdbx_strand_id
1 'polypeptide(L)'
;SMYKRQCVEHAEPIRIKLDTVDHYCEERNIPRINLLKIDIEGNELNAMHGAQRMLDEGKIDVIQMEFGGCNIDSRTYFRDFWNLLSAKYKVYRVLLDGVEEITEYRDILEIFFCTNYLFVRK
;
A
#
# COMPACT_ATOMS: atom_id res chain seq x y z
N SER A 1 13.73 -4.57 0.44
CA SER A 1 14.16 -3.24 -0.06
C SER A 1 15.12 -3.37 -1.21
N MET A 2 15.01 -2.54 -2.22
CA MET A 2 16.00 -2.45 -3.33
C MET A 2 17.32 -1.81 -2.88
N TYR A 3 17.36 -1.16 -1.74
CA TYR A 3 18.53 -0.44 -1.21
C TYR A 3 19.16 -1.20 -0.05
N LYS A 4 20.50 -1.27 -0.04
CA LYS A 4 21.24 -1.82 1.09
C LYS A 4 21.10 -0.91 2.30
N ARG A 5 20.57 -1.43 3.39
CA ARG A 5 20.49 -0.74 4.68
C ARG A 5 21.52 -1.30 5.64
N GLN A 6 21.99 -0.46 6.56
CA GLN A 6 22.84 -0.92 7.65
C GLN A 6 22.11 -2.01 8.44
N CYS A 7 22.81 -3.06 8.80
CA CYS A 7 22.30 -4.22 9.54
C CYS A 7 21.37 -5.16 8.77
N VAL A 8 21.24 -5.04 7.45
CA VAL A 8 20.51 -6.02 6.64
C VAL A 8 21.47 -6.71 5.67
N GLU A 9 21.65 -8.00 5.84
CA GLU A 9 22.34 -8.83 4.84
C GLU A 9 21.41 -9.08 3.67
N HIS A 10 21.82 -8.63 2.49
CA HIS A 10 21.09 -8.89 1.26
C HIS A 10 21.60 -10.18 0.64
N ALA A 11 20.70 -11.13 0.42
CA ALA A 11 20.95 -12.30 -0.40
C ALA A 11 21.20 -11.89 -1.87
N GLU A 12 21.67 -12.84 -2.67
CA GLU A 12 21.82 -12.61 -4.10
C GLU A 12 20.47 -12.21 -4.74
N PRO A 13 20.48 -11.27 -5.71
CA PRO A 13 19.26 -10.82 -6.36
C PRO A 13 18.59 -11.95 -7.14
N ILE A 14 17.31 -12.15 -6.94
CA ILE A 14 16.50 -13.11 -7.68
C ILE A 14 15.69 -12.34 -8.72
N ARG A 15 15.72 -12.81 -9.97
CA ARG A 15 14.90 -12.25 -11.04
C ARG A 15 13.47 -12.79 -10.91
N ILE A 16 12.49 -11.91 -10.82
CA ILE A 16 11.06 -12.23 -10.75
C ILE A 16 10.31 -11.60 -11.92
N LYS A 17 9.21 -12.23 -12.32
CA LYS A 17 8.24 -11.62 -13.24
C LYS A 17 7.34 -10.67 -12.44
N LEU A 18 7.15 -9.47 -12.93
CA LEU A 18 6.21 -8.50 -12.35
C LEU A 18 4.90 -8.51 -13.13
N ASP A 19 3.80 -8.27 -12.42
CA ASP A 19 2.48 -8.13 -12.99
C ASP A 19 1.70 -7.06 -12.21
N THR A 20 0.60 -6.59 -12.78
CA THR A 20 -0.31 -5.64 -12.12
C THR A 20 -1.49 -6.37 -11.49
N VAL A 21 -2.08 -5.77 -10.45
CA VAL A 21 -3.30 -6.30 -9.83
C VAL A 21 -4.44 -6.37 -10.84
N ASP A 22 -4.58 -5.34 -11.67
CA ASP A 22 -5.64 -5.30 -12.69
C ASP A 22 -5.50 -6.41 -13.72
N HIS A 23 -4.31 -6.64 -14.24
CA HIS A 23 -4.06 -7.71 -15.21
C HIS A 23 -4.26 -9.10 -14.59
N TYR A 24 -3.74 -9.31 -13.38
CA TYR A 24 -3.93 -10.56 -12.65
C TYR A 24 -5.41 -10.87 -12.40
N CYS A 25 -6.20 -9.87 -12.00
CA CYS A 25 -7.64 -10.04 -11.78
C CYS A 25 -8.39 -10.33 -13.08
N GLU A 26 -8.00 -9.69 -14.18
CA GLU A 26 -8.59 -9.91 -15.49
C GLU A 26 -8.31 -11.34 -16.01
N GLU A 27 -7.03 -11.74 -16.00
CA GLU A 27 -6.61 -13.07 -16.46
C GLU A 27 -7.32 -14.21 -15.70
N ARG A 28 -7.57 -13.99 -14.40
CA ARG A 28 -8.18 -15.00 -13.51
C ARG A 28 -9.67 -14.82 -13.28
N ASN A 29 -10.30 -13.85 -13.96
CA ASN A 29 -11.72 -13.54 -13.80
C ASN A 29 -12.10 -13.27 -12.34
N ILE A 30 -11.27 -12.52 -11.60
CA ILE A 30 -11.54 -12.09 -10.23
C ILE A 30 -12.37 -10.81 -10.26
N PRO A 31 -13.67 -10.87 -9.91
CA PRO A 31 -14.57 -9.73 -10.04
C PRO A 31 -14.40 -8.70 -8.92
N ARG A 32 -13.85 -9.11 -7.78
CA ARG A 32 -13.74 -8.29 -6.55
C ARG A 32 -12.66 -8.81 -5.64
N ILE A 33 -12.00 -7.91 -4.91
CA ILE A 33 -11.03 -8.19 -3.87
C ILE A 33 -11.61 -7.71 -2.54
N ASN A 34 -11.82 -8.62 -1.58
CA ASN A 34 -12.30 -8.23 -0.25
C ASN A 34 -11.18 -7.65 0.61
N LEU A 35 -9.98 -8.20 0.51
CA LEU A 35 -8.80 -7.68 1.19
C LEU A 35 -7.59 -7.77 0.27
N LEU A 36 -6.96 -6.64 0.00
CA LEU A 36 -5.67 -6.51 -0.67
C LEU A 36 -4.61 -6.14 0.36
N LYS A 37 -3.77 -7.10 0.76
CA LYS A 37 -2.60 -6.82 1.59
C LYS A 37 -1.40 -6.54 0.70
N ILE A 38 -0.74 -5.39 0.93
CA ILE A 38 0.44 -4.93 0.20
C ILE A 38 1.58 -4.70 1.22
N ASP A 39 2.66 -5.44 1.06
CA ASP A 39 3.83 -5.41 1.93
C ASP A 39 5.03 -5.81 1.05
N ILE A 40 5.54 -4.83 0.30
CA ILE A 40 6.50 -5.02 -0.80
C ILE A 40 7.66 -4.03 -0.76
N GLU A 41 7.95 -3.60 0.47
CA GLU A 41 9.19 -2.92 0.81
C GLU A 41 9.47 -1.63 0.00
N GLY A 42 8.44 -0.77 -0.10
CA GLY A 42 8.51 0.55 -0.71
C GLY A 42 7.96 0.64 -2.14
N ASN A 43 7.39 -0.45 -2.68
CA ASN A 43 6.78 -0.44 -4.02
C ASN A 43 5.24 -0.39 -3.98
N GLU A 44 4.66 -0.07 -2.81
CA GLU A 44 3.22 -0.11 -2.53
C GLU A 44 2.43 0.85 -3.44
N LEU A 45 2.96 2.05 -3.67
CA LEU A 45 2.30 3.04 -4.54
C LEU A 45 2.20 2.55 -5.99
N ASN A 46 3.26 1.92 -6.50
CA ASN A 46 3.23 1.34 -7.84
C ASN A 46 2.23 0.18 -7.94
N ALA A 47 2.12 -0.65 -6.89
CA ALA A 47 1.12 -1.71 -6.83
C ALA A 47 -0.31 -1.15 -6.86
N MET A 48 -0.56 -0.03 -6.16
CA MET A 48 -1.85 0.66 -6.21
C MET A 48 -2.15 1.26 -7.58
N HIS A 49 -1.16 1.85 -8.25
CA HIS A 49 -1.32 2.28 -9.65
C HIS A 49 -1.60 1.09 -10.58
N GLY A 50 -1.02 -0.07 -10.31
CA GLY A 50 -1.31 -1.32 -11.01
C GLY A 50 -2.69 -1.92 -10.70
N ALA A 51 -3.42 -1.35 -9.73
CA ALA A 51 -4.79 -1.72 -9.36
C ALA A 51 -5.81 -0.63 -9.74
N GLN A 52 -5.44 0.34 -10.58
CA GLN A 52 -6.22 1.56 -10.83
C GLN A 52 -7.65 1.27 -11.29
N ARG A 53 -7.85 0.33 -12.19
CA ARG A 53 -9.19 -0.05 -12.69
C ARG A 53 -10.05 -0.63 -11.55
N MET A 54 -9.51 -1.57 -10.77
CA MET A 54 -10.22 -2.17 -9.64
C MET A 54 -10.56 -1.14 -8.56
N LEU A 55 -9.68 -0.15 -8.33
CA LEU A 55 -9.91 0.98 -7.42
C LEU A 55 -11.01 1.91 -7.95
N ASP A 56 -10.97 2.25 -9.23
CA ASP A 56 -11.93 3.18 -9.85
C ASP A 56 -13.34 2.58 -9.90
N GLU A 57 -13.43 1.28 -10.18
CA GLU A 57 -14.67 0.54 -10.21
C GLU A 57 -15.20 0.14 -8.81
N GLY A 58 -14.48 0.50 -7.73
CA GLY A 58 -14.88 0.16 -6.35
C GLY A 58 -14.88 -1.34 -6.07
N LYS A 59 -14.00 -2.08 -6.71
CA LYS A 59 -13.91 -3.55 -6.61
C LYS A 59 -12.90 -4.05 -5.58
N ILE A 60 -12.30 -3.16 -4.79
CA ILE A 60 -11.46 -3.51 -3.64
C ILE A 60 -12.12 -2.99 -2.38
N ASP A 61 -12.46 -3.86 -1.42
CA ASP A 61 -13.17 -3.47 -0.21
C ASP A 61 -12.26 -2.90 0.84
N VAL A 62 -11.15 -3.59 1.10
CA VAL A 62 -10.16 -3.21 2.11
C VAL A 62 -8.76 -3.33 1.53
N ILE A 63 -7.93 -2.34 1.77
CA ILE A 63 -6.51 -2.38 1.46
C ILE A 63 -5.76 -2.29 2.79
N GLN A 64 -4.84 -3.21 3.04
CA GLN A 64 -3.86 -3.12 4.11
C GLN A 64 -2.48 -2.89 3.51
N MET A 65 -1.78 -1.88 3.96
CA MET A 65 -0.40 -1.64 3.54
C MET A 65 0.49 -1.25 4.71
N GLU A 66 1.78 -1.54 4.58
CA GLU A 66 2.80 -0.99 5.45
C GLU A 66 3.33 0.33 4.86
N PHE A 67 3.52 1.33 5.74
CA PHE A 67 4.23 2.56 5.42
C PHE A 67 5.38 2.73 6.39
N GLY A 68 6.58 2.94 5.87
CA GLY A 68 7.75 3.00 6.73
C GLY A 68 9.03 3.39 6.00
N GLY A 69 10.16 2.97 6.57
CA GLY A 69 11.47 3.36 6.10
C GLY A 69 11.76 3.02 4.64
N CYS A 70 11.15 1.99 4.05
CA CYS A 70 11.34 1.65 2.65
C CYS A 70 10.74 2.69 1.70
N ASN A 71 9.76 3.46 2.18
CA ASN A 71 9.16 4.56 1.44
C ASN A 71 10.11 5.76 1.29
N ILE A 72 11.09 5.94 2.18
CA ILE A 72 12.17 6.92 1.99
C ILE A 72 12.98 6.57 0.74
N ASP A 73 13.33 5.30 0.58
CA ASP A 73 14.13 4.84 -0.56
C ASP A 73 13.39 4.96 -1.89
N SER A 74 12.09 4.65 -1.89
CA SER A 74 11.24 4.80 -3.09
C SER A 74 10.76 6.23 -3.32
N ARG A 75 11.04 7.17 -2.39
CA ARG A 75 10.59 8.57 -2.43
C ARG A 75 9.07 8.69 -2.52
N THR A 76 8.36 7.81 -1.83
CA THR A 76 6.91 7.85 -1.69
C THR A 76 6.54 8.39 -0.31
N TYR A 77 5.53 9.22 -0.25
CA TYR A 77 5.03 9.86 0.95
C TYR A 77 3.66 9.30 1.32
N PHE A 78 3.28 9.37 2.57
CA PHE A 78 1.92 8.99 2.98
C PHE A 78 0.86 9.83 2.27
N ARG A 79 1.18 11.08 1.97
CA ARG A 79 0.35 11.99 1.19
C ARG A 79 -0.01 11.46 -0.20
N ASP A 80 0.87 10.67 -0.84
CA ASP A 80 0.60 10.11 -2.16
C ASP A 80 -0.53 9.08 -2.08
N PHE A 81 -0.48 8.21 -1.06
CA PHE A 81 -1.56 7.24 -0.77
C PHE A 81 -2.84 7.94 -0.33
N TRP A 82 -2.72 8.96 0.51
CA TRP A 82 -3.87 9.77 0.93
C TRP A 82 -4.60 10.37 -0.26
N ASN A 83 -3.90 11.04 -1.16
CA ASN A 83 -4.45 11.67 -2.35
C ASN A 83 -5.11 10.65 -3.30
N LEU A 84 -4.51 9.46 -3.42
CA LEU A 84 -5.04 8.41 -4.29
C LEU A 84 -6.34 7.79 -3.74
N LEU A 85 -6.43 7.61 -2.41
CA LEU A 85 -7.43 6.73 -1.81
C LEU A 85 -8.48 7.44 -0.96
N SER A 86 -8.17 8.57 -0.30
CA SER A 86 -9.04 9.16 0.73
C SER A 86 -10.40 9.61 0.22
N ALA A 87 -10.54 9.92 -1.07
CA ALA A 87 -11.84 10.24 -1.66
C ALA A 87 -12.84 9.06 -1.63
N LYS A 88 -12.35 7.84 -1.81
CA LYS A 88 -13.14 6.61 -1.92
C LYS A 88 -13.07 5.72 -0.68
N TYR A 89 -12.05 5.90 0.16
CA TYR A 89 -11.77 5.05 1.30
C TYR A 89 -11.69 5.86 2.59
N LYS A 90 -12.15 5.28 3.70
CA LYS A 90 -11.79 5.71 5.05
C LYS A 90 -10.41 5.17 5.38
N VAL A 91 -9.62 5.99 6.07
CA VAL A 91 -8.23 5.66 6.39
C VAL A 91 -8.10 5.37 7.88
N TYR A 92 -7.43 4.28 8.24
CA TYR A 92 -7.19 3.89 9.62
C TYR A 92 -5.72 3.54 9.83
N ARG A 93 -5.20 3.91 10.98
CA ARG A 93 -3.93 3.43 11.49
C ARG A 93 -4.17 2.18 12.34
N VAL A 94 -3.39 1.13 12.11
CA VAL A 94 -3.46 -0.08 12.93
C VAL A 94 -2.63 0.11 14.20
N LEU A 95 -3.23 -0.14 15.35
CA LEU A 95 -2.63 -0.09 16.68
C LEU A 95 -2.58 -1.49 17.28
N LEU A 96 -1.95 -1.66 18.44
CA LEU A 96 -1.84 -2.94 19.12
C LEU A 96 -3.19 -3.51 19.56
N ASP A 97 -4.13 -2.63 19.91
CA ASP A 97 -5.44 -2.96 20.49
C ASP A 97 -6.63 -2.52 19.62
N GLY A 98 -6.38 -2.15 18.38
CA GLY A 98 -7.44 -1.73 17.47
C GLY A 98 -6.98 -0.89 16.30
N VAL A 99 -7.84 0.02 15.88
CA VAL A 99 -7.58 0.94 14.77
C VAL A 99 -8.00 2.36 15.13
N GLU A 100 -7.28 3.35 14.64
CA GLU A 100 -7.58 4.77 14.79
C GLU A 100 -7.94 5.36 13.42
N GLU A 101 -9.12 5.97 13.31
CA GLU A 101 -9.54 6.62 12.07
C GLU A 101 -8.77 7.93 11.85
N ILE A 102 -8.21 8.09 10.65
CA ILE A 102 -7.55 9.31 10.20
C ILE A 102 -8.52 10.04 9.28
N THR A 103 -9.07 11.14 9.76
CA THR A 103 -10.10 11.90 9.04
C THR A 103 -9.54 13.01 8.16
N GLU A 104 -8.29 13.42 8.39
CA GLU A 104 -7.60 14.45 7.62
C GLU A 104 -6.11 14.12 7.46
N TYR A 105 -5.53 14.54 6.35
CA TYR A 105 -4.08 14.47 6.18
C TYR A 105 -3.39 15.55 7.04
N ARG A 106 -2.33 15.14 7.74
CA ARG A 106 -1.44 16.03 8.50
C ARG A 106 0.01 15.60 8.29
N ASP A 107 0.93 16.55 8.27
CA ASP A 107 2.36 16.28 8.04
C ASP A 107 2.97 15.28 9.02
N ILE A 108 2.41 15.18 10.23
CA ILE A 108 2.81 14.17 11.22
C ILE A 108 2.60 12.72 10.75
N LEU A 109 1.80 12.49 9.73
CA LEU A 109 1.61 11.16 9.13
C LEU A 109 2.81 10.71 8.30
N GLU A 110 3.72 11.63 7.94
CA GLU A 110 4.98 11.32 7.27
C GLU A 110 6.04 10.77 8.25
N ILE A 111 5.60 9.92 9.17
CA ILE A 111 6.49 9.19 10.08
C ILE A 111 6.89 7.89 9.41
N PHE A 112 8.10 7.84 8.87
CA PHE A 112 8.67 6.66 8.22
C PHE A 112 9.09 5.57 9.23
N PHE A 113 8.20 5.28 10.17
CA PHE A 113 8.31 4.19 11.13
C PHE A 113 7.31 3.12 10.75
N CYS A 114 7.76 1.87 10.56
CA CYS A 114 6.93 0.76 10.09
C CYS A 114 5.58 0.71 10.79
N THR A 115 4.55 1.11 10.08
CA THR A 115 3.17 1.20 10.57
C THR A 115 2.24 0.64 9.52
N ASN A 116 1.27 -0.16 9.95
CA ASN A 116 0.24 -0.66 9.06
C ASN A 116 -0.95 0.30 9.02
N TYR A 117 -1.48 0.51 7.83
CA TYR A 117 -2.67 1.29 7.57
C TYR A 117 -3.73 0.44 6.87
N LEU A 118 -5.01 0.73 7.17
CA LEU A 118 -6.14 0.17 6.46
C LEU A 118 -6.86 1.28 5.71
N PHE A 119 -7.23 0.98 4.49
CA PHE A 119 -8.13 1.80 3.67
C PHE A 119 -9.39 0.97 3.45
N VAL A 120 -10.51 1.41 4.03
CA VAL A 120 -11.80 0.72 3.99
C VAL A 120 -12.74 1.49 3.08
N ARG A 121 -13.27 0.84 2.06
CA ARG A 121 -14.16 1.47 1.08
C ARG A 121 -15.39 2.08 1.76
N LYS A 122 -15.70 3.32 1.39
CA LYS A 122 -16.89 4.06 1.86
C LYS A 122 -18.18 3.46 1.36
#